data_4a6aab9eb2e6c22ab488acef6a1024b7
#
_entry.id   4a6aab9eb2e6c22ab488acef6a1024b7
#
_cell.length_a   1.000
_cell.length_b   1.000
_cell.length_c   1.000
_cell.angle_alpha   90.00
_cell.angle_beta   90.00
_cell.angle_gamma   90.00
#
_symmetry.space_group_name_H-M   'P 1'
#
loop_
_entity.id
_entity.type
_entity.pdbx_description
1 polymer ?
#
loop_
_entity_poly.entity_id
_entity_poly.type
_entity_poly.pdbx_seq_one_letter_code
_entity_poly.pdbx_strand_id
1 'polypeptide(L)'
;EQRWMTTVDGKKMHTWILYPPHFDKTKKYPAILMCLGGPQGTISQGFSTRWNYRLMAQQGYIVILPNRRGTTAFGQPWCEQISKDYMGLNMQDYLLAVDNMKKEPYVGKVAATGASYGGFSVYYLAGIHQNRFSALIAHAGIFNQEHMYMMTEEMWFPTFDNGGAPWDGTPQTNRHYGNSAHKLIKNWNTPILVTHGEMDYRVPVDQGMAAFNAARMMGVEAKLLLFPEENHWILKPQNSVHWNREFFAWLDKYCKE
;
A
#
# COMPACT_ATOMS: atom_id res chain seq x y z
N GLU A 1 -5.15 12.19 16.00
CA GLU A 1 -5.59 11.23 17.03
C GLU A 1 -4.75 9.96 16.91
N GLN A 2 -4.40 9.35 18.05
CA GLN A 2 -3.86 8.00 18.08
C GLN A 2 -4.92 7.01 18.56
N ARG A 3 -5.00 5.87 17.88
CA ARG A 3 -5.90 4.77 18.27
C ARG A 3 -5.10 3.48 18.45
N TRP A 4 -5.48 2.71 19.47
CA TRP A 4 -4.99 1.36 19.66
C TRP A 4 -6.08 0.37 19.26
N MET A 5 -5.86 -0.31 18.13
CA MET A 5 -6.82 -1.26 17.59
C MET A 5 -6.40 -2.68 17.98
N THR A 6 -7.38 -3.51 18.36
CA THR A 6 -7.09 -4.92 18.70
C THR A 6 -7.05 -5.75 17.43
N THR A 7 -5.92 -6.38 17.16
CA THR A 7 -5.71 -7.25 15.99
C THR A 7 -6.48 -8.56 16.10
N VAL A 8 -6.56 -9.33 15.02
CA VAL A 8 -7.28 -10.61 14.97
C VAL A 8 -6.71 -11.66 15.94
N ASP A 9 -5.45 -11.52 16.32
CA ASP A 9 -4.75 -12.36 17.31
C ASP A 9 -4.65 -11.71 18.71
N GLY A 10 -5.47 -10.66 18.97
CA GLY A 10 -5.62 -10.05 20.29
C GLY A 10 -4.53 -9.03 20.68
N LYS A 11 -3.56 -8.75 19.80
CA LYS A 11 -2.53 -7.75 20.06
C LYS A 11 -3.03 -6.32 19.86
N LYS A 12 -2.26 -5.34 20.29
CA LYS A 12 -2.60 -3.92 20.13
C LYS A 12 -1.77 -3.30 19.02
N MET A 13 -2.44 -2.83 17.97
CA MET A 13 -1.85 -2.10 16.86
C MET A 13 -2.08 -0.60 17.03
N HIS A 14 -1.01 0.16 17.08
CA HIS A 14 -1.06 1.62 17.07
C HIS A 14 -1.42 2.13 15.69
N THR A 15 -2.35 3.08 15.61
CA THR A 15 -2.79 3.71 14.36
C THR A 15 -2.93 5.21 14.56
N TRP A 16 -2.28 6.01 13.71
CA TRP A 16 -2.57 7.43 13.62
C TRP A 16 -3.77 7.67 12.73
N ILE A 17 -4.66 8.57 13.16
CA ILE A 17 -5.78 9.07 12.34
C ILE A 17 -5.59 10.58 12.20
N LEU A 18 -5.47 11.03 10.96
CA LEU A 18 -5.45 12.46 10.64
C LEU A 18 -6.81 12.85 10.08
N TYR A 19 -7.41 13.85 10.70
CA TYR A 19 -8.66 14.42 10.24
C TYR A 19 -8.42 15.65 9.35
N PRO A 20 -9.33 15.94 8.40
CA PRO A 20 -9.26 17.16 7.61
C PRO A 20 -9.42 18.41 8.50
N PRO A 21 -8.94 19.59 8.05
CA PRO A 21 -9.19 20.85 8.73
C PRO A 21 -10.70 21.08 8.94
N HIS A 22 -11.05 21.67 10.06
CA HIS A 22 -12.46 21.94 10.43
C HIS A 22 -13.34 20.68 10.41
N PHE A 23 -12.75 19.56 10.84
CA PHE A 23 -13.45 18.28 10.94
C PHE A 23 -14.73 18.39 11.77
N ASP A 24 -15.84 17.89 11.21
CA ASP A 24 -17.16 17.90 11.82
C ASP A 24 -17.71 16.47 11.82
N LYS A 25 -17.91 15.88 12.99
CA LYS A 25 -18.39 14.49 13.15
C LYS A 25 -19.79 14.24 12.57
N THR A 26 -20.54 15.28 12.24
CA THR A 26 -21.87 15.17 11.65
C THR A 26 -21.82 15.00 10.12
N LYS A 27 -20.66 15.21 9.51
CA LYS A 27 -20.44 15.11 8.06
C LYS A 27 -19.73 13.80 7.72
N LYS A 28 -19.87 13.34 6.48
CA LYS A 28 -19.13 12.20 5.95
C LYS A 28 -17.90 12.66 5.16
N TYR A 29 -16.79 11.96 5.38
CA TYR A 29 -15.52 12.21 4.71
C TYR A 29 -15.01 10.95 4.04
N PRO A 30 -14.46 11.04 2.82
CA PRO A 30 -13.71 9.93 2.26
C PRO A 30 -12.44 9.69 3.08
N ALA A 31 -11.93 8.45 3.04
CA ALA A 31 -10.75 8.08 3.79
C ALA A 31 -9.68 7.42 2.92
N ILE A 32 -8.43 7.53 3.34
CA ILE A 32 -7.27 6.90 2.71
C ILE A 32 -6.60 5.98 3.72
N LEU A 33 -6.53 4.69 3.42
CA LEU A 33 -5.63 3.77 4.10
C LEU A 33 -4.23 3.90 3.52
N MET A 34 -3.24 4.16 4.34
CA MET A 34 -1.85 4.20 3.96
C MET A 34 -1.16 2.86 4.23
N CYS A 35 -0.71 2.19 3.18
CA CYS A 35 0.09 1.00 3.26
C CYS A 35 1.58 1.38 3.29
N LEU A 36 2.22 1.17 4.44
CA LEU A 36 3.61 1.53 4.65
C LEU A 36 4.56 0.64 3.84
N GLY A 37 5.49 1.26 3.12
CA GLY A 37 6.62 0.58 2.47
C GLY A 37 7.70 0.12 3.47
N GLY A 38 8.73 -0.47 2.95
CA GLY A 38 9.82 -1.06 3.71
C GLY A 38 10.02 -2.52 3.35
N PRO A 39 9.46 -3.51 4.10
CA PRO A 39 8.28 -3.45 4.98
C PRO A 39 8.53 -2.99 6.42
N GLN A 40 9.77 -3.08 6.89
CA GLN A 40 10.10 -2.60 8.23
C GLN A 40 10.24 -1.07 8.21
N GLY A 41 9.46 -0.41 9.01
CA GLY A 41 9.44 1.04 9.11
C GLY A 41 8.37 1.49 10.11
N THR A 42 8.29 2.78 10.40
CA THR A 42 7.31 3.33 11.36
C THR A 42 6.66 4.58 10.79
N ILE A 43 5.34 4.64 10.88
CA ILE A 43 4.62 5.88 10.62
C ILE A 43 4.58 6.68 11.91
N SER A 44 5.25 7.83 11.89
CA SER A 44 5.32 8.78 13.01
C SER A 44 4.67 10.11 12.65
N GLN A 45 4.84 11.11 13.49
CA GLN A 45 4.41 12.48 13.23
C GLN A 45 5.38 13.28 12.33
N GLY A 46 6.35 12.62 11.72
CA GLY A 46 7.31 13.24 10.83
C GLY A 46 6.67 13.91 9.60
N PHE A 47 7.39 14.85 9.03
CA PHE A 47 7.03 15.51 7.78
C PHE A 47 7.78 14.84 6.61
N SER A 48 7.07 14.63 5.51
CA SER A 48 7.67 14.19 4.25
C SER A 48 7.06 14.96 3.08
N THR A 49 7.88 15.38 2.14
CA THR A 49 7.41 15.98 0.88
C THR A 49 6.91 14.92 -0.10
N ARG A 50 7.37 13.68 0.02
CA ARG A 50 6.97 12.56 -0.87
C ARG A 50 5.60 11.99 -0.52
N TRP A 51 5.39 11.66 0.75
CA TRP A 51 4.14 11.14 1.29
C TRP A 51 3.67 12.09 2.39
N ASN A 52 3.01 13.18 1.96
CA ASN A 52 2.54 14.21 2.88
C ASN A 52 1.12 13.90 3.36
N TYR A 53 1.02 13.21 4.49
CA TYR A 53 -0.27 12.84 5.09
C TYR A 53 -1.11 14.07 5.46
N ARG A 54 -0.46 15.20 5.82
CA ARG A 54 -1.17 16.44 6.13
C ARG A 54 -1.78 17.07 4.88
N LEU A 55 -1.11 16.95 3.73
CA LEU A 55 -1.68 17.37 2.45
C LEU A 55 -2.89 16.51 2.09
N MET A 56 -2.84 15.20 2.32
CA MET A 56 -3.99 14.31 2.10
C MET A 56 -5.18 14.74 2.98
N ALA A 57 -4.93 15.02 4.26
CA ALA A 57 -5.96 15.53 5.17
C ALA A 57 -6.48 16.91 4.72
N GLN A 58 -5.59 17.80 4.28
CA GLN A 58 -5.96 19.14 3.76
C GLN A 58 -6.88 19.05 2.52
N GLN A 59 -6.76 17.99 1.72
CA GLN A 59 -7.66 17.72 0.60
C GLN A 59 -9.02 17.14 1.01
N GLY A 60 -9.31 17.09 2.30
CA GLY A 60 -10.60 16.66 2.84
C GLY A 60 -10.72 15.15 3.13
N TYR A 61 -9.62 14.43 3.18
CA TYR A 61 -9.60 13.00 3.50
C TYR A 61 -9.29 12.75 4.98
N ILE A 62 -9.94 11.75 5.55
CA ILE A 62 -9.45 11.11 6.78
C ILE A 62 -8.31 10.19 6.39
N VAL A 63 -7.14 10.33 7.01
CA VAL A 63 -5.97 9.49 6.68
C VAL A 63 -5.74 8.48 7.78
N ILE A 64 -5.77 7.20 7.43
CA ILE A 64 -5.63 6.05 8.33
C ILE A 64 -4.22 5.50 8.18
N LEU A 65 -3.42 5.57 9.22
CA LEU A 65 -1.98 5.31 9.22
C LEU A 65 -1.64 4.20 10.24
N PRO A 66 -1.93 2.93 9.92
CA PRO A 66 -1.67 1.85 10.86
C PRO A 66 -0.19 1.49 10.92
N ASN A 67 0.35 1.41 12.13
CA ASN A 67 1.63 0.80 12.42
C ASN A 67 1.43 -0.73 12.58
N ARG A 68 1.10 -1.37 11.45
CA ARG A 68 0.84 -2.81 11.38
C ARG A 68 2.09 -3.60 11.78
N ARG A 69 1.96 -4.89 12.04
CA ARG A 69 3.13 -5.74 12.32
C ARG A 69 4.18 -5.61 11.22
N GLY A 70 5.44 -5.62 11.62
CA GLY A 70 6.58 -5.22 10.79
C GLY A 70 7.06 -3.81 11.04
N THR A 71 6.35 -2.96 11.81
CA THR A 71 6.85 -1.64 12.20
C THR A 71 7.88 -1.74 13.32
N THR A 72 8.91 -0.87 13.27
CA THR A 72 10.11 -0.97 14.10
C THR A 72 9.95 -0.40 15.51
N ALA A 73 9.03 0.52 15.76
CA ALA A 73 8.95 1.28 17.01
C ALA A 73 8.20 0.56 18.16
N PHE A 74 7.66 -0.64 17.93
CA PHE A 74 6.80 -1.34 18.89
C PHE A 74 7.43 -2.65 19.40
N GLY A 75 8.74 -2.70 19.40
CA GLY A 75 9.54 -3.83 19.86
C GLY A 75 9.86 -4.85 18.76
N GLN A 76 10.95 -5.59 18.97
CA GLN A 76 11.46 -6.58 18.02
C GLN A 76 10.43 -7.67 17.67
N PRO A 77 9.65 -8.23 18.64
CA PRO A 77 8.66 -9.24 18.32
C PRO A 77 7.52 -8.75 17.41
N TRP A 78 7.22 -7.44 17.39
CA TRP A 78 6.25 -6.86 16.47
C TRP A 78 6.85 -6.66 15.08
N CYS A 79 8.11 -6.21 15.03
CA CYS A 79 8.83 -5.98 13.78
C CYS A 79 9.07 -7.28 13.00
N GLU A 80 9.52 -8.33 13.66
CA GLU A 80 9.89 -9.60 13.02
C GLU A 80 8.72 -10.36 12.41
N GLN A 81 7.49 -10.09 12.83
CA GLN A 81 6.31 -10.81 12.36
C GLN A 81 6.02 -10.64 10.86
N ILE A 82 6.65 -9.69 10.19
CA ILE A 82 6.46 -9.50 8.75
C ILE A 82 7.48 -10.26 7.92
N SER A 83 8.69 -10.48 8.45
CA SER A 83 9.73 -11.22 7.75
C SER A 83 9.25 -12.65 7.49
N LYS A 84 9.42 -13.11 6.26
CA LYS A 84 8.95 -14.42 5.76
C LYS A 84 7.43 -14.59 5.74
N ASP A 85 6.65 -13.51 5.96
CA ASP A 85 5.18 -13.58 5.95
C ASP A 85 4.52 -12.29 5.43
N TYR A 86 4.90 -11.87 4.23
CA TYR A 86 4.40 -10.63 3.59
C TYR A 86 2.89 -10.64 3.33
N MET A 87 2.28 -11.80 3.17
CA MET A 87 0.87 -12.01 2.82
C MET A 87 -0.01 -12.40 4.02
N GLY A 88 0.56 -12.42 5.21
CA GLY A 88 -0.10 -12.95 6.40
C GLY A 88 -0.88 -11.93 7.22
N LEU A 89 -0.67 -11.97 8.52
CA LEU A 89 -1.43 -11.16 9.48
C LEU A 89 -1.27 -9.65 9.28
N ASN A 90 -0.18 -9.19 8.70
CA ASN A 90 0.02 -7.78 8.34
C ASN A 90 -1.02 -7.27 7.33
N MET A 91 -1.52 -8.12 6.43
CA MET A 91 -2.64 -7.76 5.52
C MET A 91 -3.96 -7.67 6.30
N GLN A 92 -4.17 -8.56 7.28
CA GLN A 92 -5.32 -8.49 8.17
C GLN A 92 -5.31 -7.22 9.03
N ASP A 93 -4.14 -6.76 9.46
CA ASP A 93 -3.98 -5.50 10.21
C ASP A 93 -4.48 -4.30 9.39
N TYR A 94 -4.19 -4.24 8.09
CA TYR A 94 -4.71 -3.20 7.19
C TYR A 94 -6.24 -3.25 7.07
N LEU A 95 -6.80 -4.43 6.82
CA LEU A 95 -8.25 -4.61 6.70
C LEU A 95 -8.96 -4.26 8.00
N LEU A 96 -8.40 -4.67 9.13
CA LEU A 96 -8.92 -4.36 10.45
C LEU A 96 -8.91 -2.85 10.74
N ALA A 97 -7.86 -2.14 10.36
CA ALA A 97 -7.81 -0.68 10.52
C ALA A 97 -8.95 0.01 9.75
N VAL A 98 -9.22 -0.43 8.53
CA VAL A 98 -10.35 0.06 7.73
C VAL A 98 -11.68 -0.30 8.38
N ASP A 99 -11.87 -1.56 8.80
CA ASP A 99 -13.12 -2.01 9.41
C ASP A 99 -13.42 -1.28 10.73
N ASN A 100 -12.38 -0.95 11.52
CA ASN A 100 -12.53 -0.12 12.71
C ASN A 100 -12.99 1.29 12.37
N MET A 101 -12.37 1.91 11.38
CA MET A 101 -12.73 3.28 10.98
C MET A 101 -14.11 3.35 10.31
N LYS A 102 -14.53 2.33 9.57
CA LYS A 102 -15.87 2.26 8.94
C LYS A 102 -17.01 2.13 9.95
N LYS A 103 -16.75 1.84 11.23
CA LYS A 103 -17.75 1.90 12.29
C LYS A 103 -18.12 3.33 12.65
N GLU A 104 -17.29 4.30 12.34
CA GLU A 104 -17.53 5.71 12.59
C GLU A 104 -18.52 6.27 11.54
N PRO A 105 -19.60 6.94 11.95
CA PRO A 105 -20.65 7.41 11.01
C PRO A 105 -20.15 8.46 10.02
N TYR A 106 -19.04 9.11 10.35
CA TYR A 106 -18.41 10.14 9.52
C TYR A 106 -17.43 9.58 8.47
N VAL A 107 -17.16 8.27 8.44
CA VAL A 107 -16.30 7.66 7.43
C VAL A 107 -17.15 7.21 6.24
N GLY A 108 -16.81 7.72 5.07
CA GLY A 108 -17.43 7.40 3.80
C GLY A 108 -16.68 6.31 3.02
N LYS A 109 -16.52 6.54 1.71
CA LYS A 109 -15.75 5.66 0.82
C LYS A 109 -14.28 5.66 1.24
N VAL A 110 -13.61 4.52 1.11
CA VAL A 110 -12.20 4.35 1.51
C VAL A 110 -11.37 3.96 0.28
N ALA A 111 -10.22 4.59 0.12
CA ALA A 111 -9.19 4.17 -0.82
C ALA A 111 -7.99 3.57 -0.08
N ALA A 112 -7.19 2.74 -0.76
CA ALA A 112 -5.88 2.31 -0.26
C ALA A 112 -4.76 2.80 -1.16
N THR A 113 -3.66 3.24 -0.56
CA THR A 113 -2.47 3.67 -1.28
C THR A 113 -1.19 3.24 -0.56
N GLY A 114 -0.11 3.07 -1.32
CA GLY A 114 1.20 2.73 -0.77
C GLY A 114 2.27 2.64 -1.83
N ALA A 115 3.53 2.64 -1.40
CA ALA A 115 4.69 2.55 -2.27
C ALA A 115 5.58 1.37 -1.91
N SER A 116 6.31 0.83 -2.90
CA SER A 116 7.27 -0.25 -2.68
C SER A 116 6.57 -1.49 -2.10
N TYR A 117 7.00 -2.01 -0.95
CA TYR A 117 6.23 -3.00 -0.21
C TYR A 117 4.78 -2.53 0.06
N GLY A 118 4.56 -1.23 0.28
CA GLY A 118 3.19 -0.68 0.40
C GLY A 118 2.40 -0.77 -0.90
N GLY A 119 3.04 -0.62 -2.05
CA GLY A 119 2.44 -0.87 -3.36
C GLY A 119 2.12 -2.35 -3.59
N PHE A 120 2.99 -3.26 -3.16
CA PHE A 120 2.68 -4.69 -3.08
C PHE A 120 1.45 -4.94 -2.22
N SER A 121 1.38 -4.30 -1.05
CA SER A 121 0.23 -4.43 -0.15
C SER A 121 -1.07 -4.00 -0.85
N VAL A 122 -1.05 -2.91 -1.62
CA VAL A 122 -2.21 -2.46 -2.40
C VAL A 122 -2.61 -3.50 -3.46
N TYR A 123 -1.65 -4.06 -4.20
CA TYR A 123 -1.94 -5.12 -5.18
C TYR A 123 -2.49 -6.39 -4.52
N TYR A 124 -1.94 -6.78 -3.38
CA TYR A 124 -2.42 -7.94 -2.64
C TYR A 124 -3.83 -7.69 -2.08
N LEU A 125 -4.04 -6.54 -1.45
CA LEU A 125 -5.35 -6.11 -0.95
C LEU A 125 -6.40 -6.04 -2.05
N ALA A 126 -6.05 -5.65 -3.28
CA ALA A 126 -6.96 -5.66 -4.43
C ALA A 126 -7.63 -7.01 -4.64
N GLY A 127 -6.95 -8.11 -4.31
CA GLY A 127 -7.47 -9.47 -4.44
C GLY A 127 -8.21 -10.01 -3.21
N ILE A 128 -8.14 -9.34 -2.05
CA ILE A 128 -8.70 -9.88 -0.79
C ILE A 128 -9.60 -8.92 -0.01
N HIS A 129 -9.77 -7.66 -0.44
CA HIS A 129 -10.43 -6.62 0.38
C HIS A 129 -11.96 -6.73 0.47
N GLN A 130 -12.60 -7.57 -0.33
CA GLN A 130 -14.05 -7.82 -0.25
C GLN A 130 -14.88 -6.50 -0.23
N ASN A 131 -14.71 -5.66 -1.26
CA ASN A 131 -15.41 -4.38 -1.45
C ASN A 131 -15.17 -3.31 -0.34
N ARG A 132 -14.05 -3.40 0.40
CA ARG A 132 -13.71 -2.37 1.39
C ARG A 132 -13.22 -1.07 0.76
N PHE A 133 -12.63 -1.14 -0.43
CA PHE A 133 -12.04 0.01 -1.12
C PHE A 133 -12.82 0.39 -2.38
N SER A 134 -12.92 1.70 -2.61
CA SER A 134 -13.54 2.29 -3.81
C SER A 134 -12.48 2.70 -4.86
N ALA A 135 -11.24 2.89 -4.45
CA ALA A 135 -10.10 3.19 -5.31
C ALA A 135 -8.80 2.63 -4.74
N LEU A 136 -7.86 2.35 -5.60
CA LEU A 136 -6.52 1.88 -5.25
C LEU A 136 -5.47 2.73 -5.96
N ILE A 137 -4.35 3.02 -5.27
CA ILE A 137 -3.18 3.67 -5.87
C ILE A 137 -1.92 2.94 -5.43
N ALA A 138 -1.22 2.32 -6.36
CA ALA A 138 0.04 1.61 -6.11
C ALA A 138 1.20 2.36 -6.76
N HIS A 139 2.18 2.77 -5.96
CA HIS A 139 3.40 3.42 -6.42
C HIS A 139 4.57 2.46 -6.30
N ALA A 140 5.30 2.23 -7.40
CA ALA A 140 6.49 1.38 -7.44
C ALA A 140 6.29 0.05 -6.68
N GLY A 141 5.13 -0.59 -6.87
CA GLY A 141 4.70 -1.77 -6.12
C GLY A 141 5.21 -3.07 -6.71
N ILE A 142 5.53 -4.04 -5.87
CA ILE A 142 5.92 -5.39 -6.28
C ILE A 142 4.66 -6.16 -6.67
N PHE A 143 4.58 -6.65 -7.89
CA PHE A 143 3.43 -7.41 -8.39
C PHE A 143 3.71 -8.92 -8.44
N ASN A 144 4.89 -9.29 -8.96
CA ASN A 144 5.35 -10.67 -9.03
C ASN A 144 6.65 -10.83 -8.23
N GLN A 145 6.57 -11.54 -7.12
CA GLN A 145 7.68 -11.72 -6.17
C GLN A 145 8.85 -12.51 -6.77
N GLU A 146 8.59 -13.51 -7.63
CA GLU A 146 9.65 -14.28 -8.27
C GLU A 146 10.45 -13.41 -9.24
N HIS A 147 9.75 -12.66 -10.10
CA HIS A 147 10.37 -11.75 -11.04
C HIS A 147 11.13 -10.63 -10.32
N MET A 148 10.52 -10.05 -9.27
CA MET A 148 11.14 -9.05 -8.42
C MET A 148 12.48 -9.55 -7.84
N TYR A 149 12.53 -10.79 -7.35
CA TYR A 149 13.74 -11.37 -6.77
C TYR A 149 14.91 -11.35 -7.76
N MET A 150 14.65 -11.64 -9.03
CA MET A 150 15.69 -11.72 -10.07
C MET A 150 16.11 -10.36 -10.65
N MET A 151 15.34 -9.30 -10.41
CA MET A 151 15.53 -8.01 -11.09
C MET A 151 15.94 -6.87 -10.14
N THR A 152 15.74 -7.00 -8.84
CA THR A 152 16.07 -5.96 -7.87
C THR A 152 17.57 -5.76 -7.68
N GLU A 153 18.00 -4.53 -7.44
CA GLU A 153 19.36 -4.21 -7.01
C GLU A 153 19.69 -4.72 -5.60
N GLU A 154 18.65 -4.98 -4.78
CA GLU A 154 18.76 -5.33 -3.35
C GLU A 154 18.67 -6.85 -3.11
N MET A 155 19.30 -7.69 -3.89
CA MET A 155 19.15 -9.16 -3.84
C MET A 155 19.36 -9.80 -2.46
N TRP A 156 20.23 -9.23 -1.63
CA TRP A 156 20.46 -9.70 -0.27
C TRP A 156 19.23 -9.54 0.63
N PHE A 157 18.48 -8.45 0.44
CA PHE A 157 17.30 -8.13 1.24
C PHE A 157 16.16 -9.15 1.00
N PRO A 158 15.67 -9.40 -0.23
CA PRO A 158 14.64 -10.39 -0.44
C PRO A 158 15.10 -11.82 -0.12
N THR A 159 16.38 -12.16 -0.29
CA THR A 159 16.89 -13.47 0.13
C THR A 159 16.68 -13.71 1.62
N PHE A 160 16.99 -12.72 2.44
CA PHE A 160 16.80 -12.80 3.90
C PHE A 160 15.31 -12.75 4.26
N ASP A 161 14.60 -11.76 3.74
CA ASP A 161 13.27 -11.41 4.23
C ASP A 161 12.16 -12.33 3.65
N ASN A 162 12.37 -12.91 2.47
CA ASN A 162 11.47 -13.93 1.89
C ASN A 162 11.78 -15.35 2.39
N GLY A 163 12.94 -15.53 3.01
CA GLY A 163 13.40 -16.82 3.55
C GLY A 163 14.10 -17.73 2.53
N GLY A 164 14.62 -17.15 1.45
CA GLY A 164 15.39 -17.83 0.41
C GLY A 164 15.00 -17.42 -1.00
N ALA A 165 15.64 -18.04 -1.99
CA ALA A 165 15.39 -17.84 -3.41
C ALA A 165 14.15 -18.62 -3.90
N PRO A 166 13.53 -18.22 -5.02
CA PRO A 166 12.37 -18.92 -5.59
C PRO A 166 12.60 -20.40 -5.88
N TRP A 167 13.82 -20.78 -6.21
CA TRP A 167 14.23 -22.16 -6.57
C TRP A 167 14.70 -23.01 -5.39
N ASP A 168 14.73 -22.48 -4.16
CA ASP A 168 15.18 -23.26 -3.00
C ASP A 168 14.20 -24.38 -2.61
N GLY A 169 12.94 -24.29 -3.04
CA GLY A 169 11.94 -25.34 -2.86
C GLY A 169 11.55 -25.65 -1.43
N THR A 170 11.90 -24.78 -0.48
CA THR A 170 11.51 -24.94 0.92
C THR A 170 10.00 -24.64 1.12
N PRO A 171 9.35 -25.17 2.16
CA PRO A 171 7.96 -24.82 2.47
C PRO A 171 7.76 -23.28 2.60
N GLN A 172 8.78 -22.58 3.10
CA GLN A 172 8.77 -21.13 3.26
C GLN A 172 8.78 -20.41 1.91
N THR A 173 9.72 -20.74 1.02
CA THR A 173 9.84 -20.09 -0.31
C THR A 173 8.65 -20.45 -1.19
N ASN A 174 8.19 -21.71 -1.19
CA ASN A 174 7.00 -22.12 -1.91
C ASN A 174 5.75 -21.34 -1.47
N ARG A 175 5.56 -21.14 -0.17
CA ARG A 175 4.48 -20.30 0.36
C ARG A 175 4.61 -18.86 -0.07
N HIS A 176 5.80 -18.27 0.05
CA HIS A 176 6.04 -16.86 -0.27
C HIS A 176 5.78 -16.58 -1.75
N TYR A 177 6.44 -17.28 -2.64
CA TYR A 177 6.31 -17.04 -4.08
C TYR A 177 4.99 -17.55 -4.65
N GLY A 178 4.43 -18.62 -4.09
CA GLY A 178 3.12 -19.15 -4.47
C GLY A 178 1.94 -18.23 -4.14
N ASN A 179 2.08 -17.31 -3.17
CA ASN A 179 1.05 -16.35 -2.76
C ASN A 179 1.32 -14.92 -3.25
N SER A 180 2.15 -14.74 -4.25
CA SER A 180 2.43 -13.43 -4.83
C SER A 180 1.18 -12.73 -5.38
N ALA A 181 1.14 -11.38 -5.33
CA ALA A 181 -0.05 -10.56 -5.64
C ALA A 181 -0.66 -10.86 -7.02
N HIS A 182 0.17 -11.13 -8.04
CA HIS A 182 -0.30 -11.46 -9.39
C HIS A 182 -1.17 -12.74 -9.45
N LYS A 183 -1.07 -13.64 -8.49
CA LYS A 183 -1.92 -14.85 -8.41
C LYS A 183 -3.37 -14.51 -8.06
N LEU A 184 -3.62 -13.32 -7.52
CA LEU A 184 -4.95 -12.87 -7.06
C LEU A 184 -5.70 -12.02 -8.09
N ILE A 185 -5.14 -11.82 -9.28
CA ILE A 185 -5.69 -10.89 -10.28
C ILE A 185 -7.15 -11.19 -10.67
N LYS A 186 -7.57 -12.45 -10.63
CA LYS A 186 -8.96 -12.85 -10.92
C LYS A 186 -9.99 -12.26 -9.96
N ASN A 187 -9.55 -11.80 -8.79
CA ASN A 187 -10.40 -11.22 -7.76
C ASN A 187 -10.42 -9.68 -7.82
N TRP A 188 -9.61 -9.07 -8.70
CA TRP A 188 -9.55 -7.62 -8.79
C TRP A 188 -10.80 -7.06 -9.44
N ASN A 189 -11.41 -6.08 -8.79
CA ASN A 189 -12.64 -5.42 -9.26
C ASN A 189 -12.69 -3.92 -8.95
N THR A 190 -11.64 -3.38 -8.34
CA THR A 190 -11.58 -1.99 -7.88
C THR A 190 -10.65 -1.18 -8.77
N PRO A 191 -11.06 0.04 -9.22
CA PRO A 191 -10.23 0.91 -10.05
C PRO A 191 -8.85 1.17 -9.43
N ILE A 192 -7.80 1.09 -10.24
CA ILE A 192 -6.42 1.21 -9.78
C ILE A 192 -5.60 2.20 -10.60
N LEU A 193 -4.93 3.13 -9.92
CA LEU A 193 -3.86 3.96 -10.46
C LEU A 193 -2.52 3.31 -10.12
N VAL A 194 -1.72 3.00 -11.14
CA VAL A 194 -0.36 2.51 -11.00
C VAL A 194 0.60 3.63 -11.37
N THR A 195 1.55 3.95 -10.48
CA THR A 195 2.57 4.97 -10.76
C THR A 195 3.97 4.37 -10.60
N HIS A 196 4.92 4.72 -11.49
CA HIS A 196 6.26 4.15 -11.46
C HIS A 196 7.29 5.08 -12.11
N GLY A 197 8.51 5.10 -11.57
CA GLY A 197 9.68 5.68 -12.23
C GLY A 197 10.32 4.65 -13.16
N GLU A 198 10.68 5.04 -14.38
CA GLU A 198 11.27 4.10 -15.35
C GLU A 198 12.72 3.71 -15.00
N MET A 199 13.39 4.52 -14.17
CA MET A 199 14.75 4.26 -13.70
C MET A 199 14.76 3.61 -12.30
N ASP A 200 13.68 2.92 -11.94
CA ASP A 200 13.59 2.19 -10.67
C ASP A 200 14.28 0.83 -10.79
N TYR A 201 15.45 0.71 -10.18
CA TYR A 201 16.22 -0.54 -10.09
C TYR A 201 15.95 -1.33 -8.81
N ARG A 202 15.21 -0.75 -7.88
CA ARG A 202 14.80 -1.40 -6.63
C ARG A 202 13.57 -2.26 -6.83
N VAL A 203 12.50 -1.65 -7.35
CA VAL A 203 11.30 -2.33 -7.84
C VAL A 203 11.17 -1.99 -9.32
N PRO A 204 11.64 -2.84 -10.23
CA PRO A 204 11.70 -2.53 -11.64
C PRO A 204 10.33 -2.15 -12.23
N VAL A 205 10.34 -1.24 -13.20
CA VAL A 205 9.14 -0.62 -13.78
C VAL A 205 8.17 -1.63 -14.40
N ASP A 206 8.67 -2.75 -14.85
CA ASP A 206 7.88 -3.86 -15.41
C ASP A 206 6.90 -4.45 -14.40
N GLN A 207 7.15 -4.35 -13.09
CA GLN A 207 6.21 -4.73 -12.05
C GLN A 207 4.92 -3.89 -12.13
N GLY A 208 5.05 -2.59 -12.29
CA GLY A 208 3.92 -1.68 -12.50
C GLY A 208 3.22 -1.88 -13.83
N MET A 209 4.00 -2.07 -14.91
CA MET A 209 3.45 -2.34 -16.25
C MET A 209 2.66 -3.65 -16.28
N ALA A 210 3.18 -4.71 -15.66
CA ALA A 210 2.49 -5.99 -15.56
C ALA A 210 1.19 -5.89 -14.76
N ALA A 211 1.19 -5.18 -13.62
CA ALA A 211 -0.02 -4.96 -12.80
C ALA A 211 -1.08 -4.18 -13.57
N PHE A 212 -0.69 -3.12 -14.28
CA PHE A 212 -1.61 -2.34 -15.13
C PHE A 212 -2.21 -3.21 -16.25
N ASN A 213 -1.39 -3.94 -16.99
CA ASN A 213 -1.85 -4.81 -18.08
C ASN A 213 -2.80 -5.89 -17.54
N ALA A 214 -2.46 -6.53 -16.43
CA ALA A 214 -3.30 -7.54 -15.81
C ALA A 214 -4.67 -6.97 -15.39
N ALA A 215 -4.71 -5.79 -14.77
CA ALA A 215 -5.95 -5.11 -14.42
C ALA A 215 -6.82 -4.84 -15.67
N ARG A 216 -6.22 -4.31 -16.74
CA ARG A 216 -6.92 -4.04 -17.99
C ARG A 216 -7.47 -5.31 -18.66
N MET A 217 -6.71 -6.39 -18.65
CA MET A 217 -7.15 -7.69 -19.19
C MET A 217 -8.33 -8.27 -18.41
N MET A 218 -8.43 -7.97 -17.13
CA MET A 218 -9.57 -8.36 -16.28
C MET A 218 -10.78 -7.41 -16.37
N GLY A 219 -10.70 -6.37 -17.23
CA GLY A 219 -11.77 -5.38 -17.35
C GLY A 219 -11.83 -4.37 -16.20
N VAL A 220 -10.82 -4.34 -15.34
CA VAL A 220 -10.72 -3.36 -14.26
C VAL A 220 -10.27 -2.01 -14.82
N GLU A 221 -10.93 -0.93 -14.41
CA GLU A 221 -10.50 0.41 -14.78
C GLU A 221 -9.14 0.70 -14.17
N ALA A 222 -8.15 0.98 -15.02
CA ALA A 222 -6.78 1.19 -14.59
C ALA A 222 -6.14 2.33 -15.37
N LYS A 223 -5.26 3.08 -14.68
CA LYS A 223 -4.40 4.12 -15.26
C LYS A 223 -2.95 3.80 -14.91
N LEU A 224 -2.04 3.96 -15.88
CA LEU A 224 -0.61 3.87 -15.67
C LEU A 224 0.01 5.25 -15.85
N LEU A 225 0.77 5.70 -14.85
CA LEU A 225 1.52 6.95 -14.86
C LEU A 225 3.00 6.64 -14.72
N LEU A 226 3.76 6.79 -15.80
CA LEU A 226 5.20 6.56 -15.84
C LEU A 226 5.96 7.89 -15.80
N PHE A 227 7.10 7.87 -15.10
CA PHE A 227 8.02 8.99 -15.01
C PHE A 227 9.40 8.56 -15.54
N PRO A 228 9.72 8.89 -16.81
CA PRO A 228 10.94 8.38 -17.47
C PRO A 228 12.25 8.73 -16.77
N GLU A 229 12.26 9.84 -16.03
CA GLU A 229 13.49 10.36 -15.41
C GLU A 229 13.51 10.17 -13.87
N GLU A 230 12.55 9.41 -13.32
CA GLU A 230 12.48 9.14 -11.88
C GLU A 230 12.88 7.70 -11.59
N ASN A 231 13.41 7.53 -10.37
CA ASN A 231 13.77 6.23 -9.82
C ASN A 231 12.64 5.69 -8.90
N HIS A 232 12.99 5.00 -7.82
CA HIS A 232 12.03 4.50 -6.82
C HIS A 232 11.21 5.60 -6.14
N TRP A 233 11.61 6.85 -6.31
CA TRP A 233 10.99 8.04 -5.72
C TRP A 233 10.72 9.09 -6.80
N ILE A 234 9.60 9.80 -6.69
CA ILE A 234 9.33 10.97 -7.52
C ILE A 234 9.93 12.18 -6.82
N LEU A 235 11.11 12.62 -7.28
CA LEU A 235 11.92 13.63 -6.61
C LEU A 235 11.96 14.97 -7.34
N LYS A 236 11.82 14.98 -8.68
CA LYS A 236 11.82 16.23 -9.44
C LYS A 236 10.55 17.03 -9.13
N PRO A 237 10.65 18.33 -8.79
CA PRO A 237 9.51 19.13 -8.33
C PRO A 237 8.32 19.11 -9.28
N GLN A 238 8.56 19.27 -10.59
CA GLN A 238 7.49 19.26 -11.59
C GLN A 238 6.76 17.90 -11.65
N ASN A 239 7.51 16.80 -11.54
CA ASN A 239 6.96 15.45 -11.52
C ASN A 239 6.16 15.21 -10.23
N SER A 240 6.65 15.69 -9.10
CA SER A 240 5.94 15.62 -7.83
C SER A 240 4.61 16.37 -7.86
N VAL A 241 4.57 17.57 -8.47
CA VAL A 241 3.32 18.31 -8.66
C VAL A 241 2.36 17.55 -9.57
N HIS A 242 2.84 16.99 -10.68
CA HIS A 242 2.02 16.19 -11.58
C HIS A 242 1.49 14.93 -10.90
N TRP A 243 2.36 14.19 -10.18
CA TRP A 243 1.99 13.03 -9.40
C TRP A 243 0.87 13.34 -8.39
N ASN A 244 1.00 14.44 -7.63
CA ASN A 244 -0.02 14.82 -6.65
C ASN A 244 -1.36 15.18 -7.31
N ARG A 245 -1.35 15.85 -8.46
CA ARG A 245 -2.58 16.17 -9.23
C ARG A 245 -3.29 14.89 -9.66
N GLU A 246 -2.57 13.95 -10.24
CA GLU A 246 -3.12 12.67 -10.68
C GLU A 246 -3.60 11.81 -9.51
N PHE A 247 -2.84 11.80 -8.42
CA PHE A 247 -3.20 11.11 -7.18
C PHE A 247 -4.54 11.59 -6.63
N PHE A 248 -4.71 12.89 -6.45
CA PHE A 248 -5.96 13.43 -5.91
C PHE A 248 -7.11 13.36 -6.92
N ALA A 249 -6.85 13.60 -8.20
CA ALA A 249 -7.89 13.45 -9.24
C ALA A 249 -8.46 12.03 -9.26
N TRP A 250 -7.60 11.00 -9.12
CA TRP A 250 -8.03 9.61 -9.02
C TRP A 250 -8.89 9.35 -7.78
N LEU A 251 -8.42 9.81 -6.63
CA LEU A 251 -9.15 9.64 -5.38
C LEU A 251 -10.49 10.38 -5.39
N ASP A 252 -10.52 11.63 -5.87
CA ASP A 252 -11.72 12.45 -5.92
C ASP A 252 -12.79 11.81 -6.81
N LYS A 253 -12.40 11.27 -7.96
CA LYS A 253 -13.31 10.57 -8.88
C LYS A 253 -14.05 9.41 -8.24
N TYR A 254 -13.41 8.63 -7.37
CA TYR A 254 -14.04 7.41 -6.84
C TYR A 254 -14.51 7.52 -5.40
N CYS A 255 -13.99 8.48 -4.64
CA CYS A 255 -14.25 8.58 -3.21
C CYS A 255 -15.09 9.79 -2.80
N LYS A 256 -15.12 10.88 -3.62
CA LYS A 256 -15.93 12.08 -3.31
C LYS A 256 -17.25 12.14 -4.05
N GLU A 257 -17.41 11.36 -5.11
CA GLU A 257 -18.67 11.24 -5.87
C GLU A 257 -19.63 10.20 -5.27
#